data_5f4c67a61eb8334f4d9ace7770cf8ac5
#
_entry.id   5f4c67a61eb8334f4d9ace7770cf8ac5
#
_cell.length_a   1.000
_cell.length_b   1.000
_cell.length_c   1.000
_cell.angle_alpha   90.00
_cell.angle_beta   90.00
_cell.angle_gamma   90.00
#
_symmetry.space_group_name_H-M   'P 1'
#
loop_
_entity.id
_entity.type
_entity.pdbx_description
1 polymer ?
#
loop_
_entity_poly.entity_id
_entity_poly.type
_entity_poly.pdbx_seq_one_letter_code
_entity_poly.pdbx_strand_id
1 'polypeptide(L)'
;MRDRFLGDIVANRNNRTILDRWSDLALPDGWLVAGCLFQTVWNLQAARPPEADIKDYDLFYFDATDLSAAGQQAVQARVDAVLCDLGIEVEAVNQARVHLWYESFFGHPYPPLGSSRDGIERFLVPATCVGVRPAELYAPYGLDALYRGELAMNPLVPHHDLFERKAASYRARWPTLTIVGP
;
A
#
# COMPACT_ATOMS: atom_id res chain seq x y z
N MET A 1 2.68 16.21 -11.47
CA MET A 1 2.07 14.93 -11.02
C MET A 1 2.24 14.70 -9.53
N ARG A 2 3.44 14.83 -8.97
CA ARG A 2 3.72 14.64 -7.53
C ARG A 2 2.79 15.46 -6.62
N ASP A 3 2.73 16.77 -6.82
CA ASP A 3 1.93 17.66 -5.94
C ASP A 3 0.42 17.39 -6.05
N ARG A 4 -0.04 17.02 -7.24
CA ARG A 4 -1.41 16.56 -7.44
C ARG A 4 -1.69 15.30 -6.60
N PHE A 5 -0.83 14.29 -6.70
CA PHE A 5 -0.99 13.04 -5.94
C PHE A 5 -1.01 13.28 -4.43
N LEU A 6 -0.07 14.08 -3.92
CA LEU A 6 -0.03 14.43 -2.51
C LEU A 6 -1.29 15.20 -2.06
N GLY A 7 -1.82 16.08 -2.90
CA GLY A 7 -3.11 16.75 -2.66
C GLY A 7 -4.29 15.78 -2.67
N ASP A 8 -4.34 14.88 -3.65
CA ASP A 8 -5.43 13.92 -3.79
C ASP A 8 -5.49 12.95 -2.59
N ILE A 9 -4.36 12.39 -2.16
CA ILE A 9 -4.35 11.39 -1.07
C ILE A 9 -4.74 11.97 0.29
N VAL A 10 -4.46 13.25 0.56
CA VAL A 10 -4.85 13.91 1.82
C VAL A 10 -6.30 14.40 1.82
N ALA A 11 -7.02 14.33 0.68
CA ALA A 11 -8.47 14.45 0.66
C ALA A 11 -9.14 13.34 1.47
N ASN A 12 -8.52 12.15 1.53
CA ASN A 12 -8.87 11.11 2.49
C ASN A 12 -8.41 11.54 3.89
N ARG A 13 -9.39 11.80 4.76
CA ARG A 13 -9.13 12.29 6.13
C ARG A 13 -8.28 11.32 6.97
N ASN A 14 -8.44 10.01 6.73
CA ASN A 14 -7.70 9.00 7.48
C ASN A 14 -6.22 9.01 7.08
N ASN A 15 -5.92 9.07 5.77
CA ASN A 15 -4.55 9.23 5.28
C ASN A 15 -3.88 10.46 5.91
N ARG A 16 -4.59 11.60 5.89
CA ARG A 16 -4.07 12.84 6.49
C ARG A 16 -3.79 12.66 7.98
N THR A 17 -4.73 12.10 8.74
CA THR A 17 -4.54 11.89 10.19
C THR A 17 -3.40 10.93 10.50
N ILE A 18 -3.23 9.85 9.70
CA ILE A 18 -2.10 8.93 9.84
C ILE A 18 -0.77 9.67 9.61
N LEU A 19 -0.70 10.50 8.56
CA LEU A 19 0.49 11.30 8.26
C LEU A 19 0.77 12.39 9.32
N ASP A 20 -0.27 13.01 9.88
CA ASP A 20 -0.16 14.01 10.95
C ASP A 20 0.39 13.40 12.25
N ARG A 21 0.05 12.12 12.54
CA ARG A 21 0.52 11.37 13.73
C ARG A 21 1.75 10.50 13.46
N TRP A 22 2.43 10.71 12.35
CA TRP A 22 3.50 9.82 11.87
C TRP A 22 4.60 9.56 12.88
N SER A 23 5.05 10.60 13.60
CA SER A 23 6.10 10.48 14.62
C SER A 23 5.74 9.53 15.76
N ASP A 24 4.46 9.46 16.12
CA ASP A 24 3.97 8.65 17.24
C ASP A 24 3.89 7.16 16.88
N LEU A 25 3.79 6.85 15.58
CA LEU A 25 3.82 5.47 15.07
C LEU A 25 5.18 4.81 15.29
N ALA A 26 6.27 5.59 15.29
CA ALA A 26 7.64 5.14 15.52
C ALA A 26 8.04 3.92 14.66
N LEU A 27 7.75 3.98 13.36
CA LEU A 27 8.01 2.90 12.40
C LEU A 27 9.38 3.08 11.73
N PRO A 28 10.36 2.19 11.96
CA PRO A 28 11.64 2.25 11.25
C PRO A 28 11.44 2.01 9.77
N ASP A 29 12.01 2.86 8.91
CA ASP A 29 11.78 2.88 7.45
C ASP A 29 10.28 2.78 7.09
N GLY A 30 9.43 3.50 7.85
CA GLY A 30 7.98 3.45 7.75
C GLY A 30 7.42 4.11 6.49
N TRP A 31 6.34 3.55 5.93
CA TRP A 31 5.59 4.06 4.78
C TRP A 31 4.09 3.75 4.91
N LEU A 32 3.23 4.74 4.66
CA LEU A 32 1.82 4.50 4.34
C LEU A 32 1.76 4.09 2.87
N VAL A 33 1.09 2.97 2.57
CA VAL A 33 1.18 2.33 1.25
C VAL A 33 -0.16 1.81 0.76
N ALA A 34 -0.14 1.19 -0.41
CA ALA A 34 -1.22 0.35 -0.94
C ALA A 34 -2.58 1.04 -1.13
N GLY A 35 -3.63 0.32 -0.74
CA GLY A 35 -5.02 0.60 -1.10
C GLY A 35 -5.47 2.00 -0.74
N CYS A 36 -5.18 2.46 0.45
CA CYS A 36 -5.60 3.77 0.94
C CYS A 36 -5.08 4.95 0.11
N LEU A 37 -4.00 4.77 -0.64
CA LEU A 37 -3.43 5.80 -1.50
C LEU A 37 -4.06 5.77 -2.91
N PHE A 38 -3.87 4.68 -3.65
CA PHE A 38 -4.30 4.62 -5.05
C PHE A 38 -5.83 4.52 -5.19
N GLN A 39 -6.52 3.87 -4.25
CA GLN A 39 -8.00 3.82 -4.26
C GLN A 39 -8.60 5.19 -3.97
N THR A 40 -7.96 6.01 -3.13
CA THR A 40 -8.36 7.42 -2.94
C THR A 40 -8.34 8.17 -4.26
N VAL A 41 -7.26 8.03 -5.06
CA VAL A 41 -7.17 8.67 -6.39
C VAL A 41 -8.29 8.18 -7.32
N TRP A 42 -8.52 6.88 -7.39
CA TRP A 42 -9.59 6.32 -8.24
C TRP A 42 -10.99 6.70 -7.77
N ASN A 43 -11.21 6.80 -6.45
CA ASN A 43 -12.47 7.31 -5.90
C ASN A 43 -12.72 8.76 -6.32
N LEU A 44 -11.73 9.63 -6.21
CA LEU A 44 -11.83 11.04 -6.64
C LEU A 44 -12.12 11.15 -8.14
N GLN A 45 -11.44 10.35 -8.97
CA GLN A 45 -11.69 10.31 -10.42
C GLN A 45 -13.11 9.82 -10.77
N ALA A 46 -13.67 8.94 -9.95
CA ALA A 46 -15.03 8.44 -10.07
C ALA A 46 -16.09 9.32 -9.39
N ALA A 47 -15.70 10.52 -8.90
CA ALA A 47 -16.54 11.42 -8.12
C ALA A 47 -17.19 10.75 -6.89
N ARG A 48 -16.45 9.86 -6.24
CA ARG A 48 -16.84 9.15 -5.01
C ARG A 48 -16.18 9.79 -3.78
N PRO A 49 -16.71 9.57 -2.55
CA PRO A 49 -16.01 9.97 -1.35
C PRO A 49 -14.59 9.37 -1.32
N PRO A 50 -13.56 10.12 -0.90
CA PRO A 50 -12.17 9.67 -0.93
C PRO A 50 -11.92 8.35 -0.19
N GLU A 51 -12.64 8.10 0.90
CA GLU A 51 -12.54 6.91 1.76
C GLU A 51 -13.41 5.73 1.30
N ALA A 52 -14.22 5.90 0.24
CA ALA A 52 -15.22 4.90 -0.13
C ALA A 52 -14.58 3.53 -0.44
N ASP A 53 -15.11 2.47 0.19
CA ASP A 53 -14.71 1.07 -0.01
C ASP A 53 -13.21 0.78 0.26
N ILE A 54 -12.52 1.65 0.98
CA ILE A 54 -11.18 1.36 1.51
C ILE A 54 -11.37 0.51 2.77
N LYS A 55 -10.90 -0.74 2.70
CA LYS A 55 -11.06 -1.71 3.78
C LYS A 55 -10.03 -1.49 4.89
N ASP A 56 -8.79 -1.29 4.48
CA ASP A 56 -7.61 -1.28 5.32
C ASP A 56 -6.64 -0.16 4.92
N TYR A 57 -5.79 0.22 5.86
CA TYR A 57 -4.74 1.20 5.70
C TYR A 57 -3.43 0.54 6.05
N ASP A 58 -2.61 0.26 5.02
CA ASP A 58 -1.38 -0.50 5.15
C ASP A 58 -0.20 0.40 5.53
N LEU A 59 0.49 0.03 6.59
CA LEU A 59 1.75 0.62 7.03
C LEU A 59 2.87 -0.40 6.84
N PHE A 60 3.80 -0.14 5.94
CA PHE A 60 5.03 -0.93 5.85
C PHE A 60 6.09 -0.34 6.77
N TYR A 61 6.87 -1.21 7.39
CA TYR A 61 8.09 -0.85 8.09
C TYR A 61 9.15 -1.93 7.88
N PHE A 62 10.40 -1.61 8.16
CA PHE A 62 11.50 -2.56 8.01
C PHE A 62 12.32 -2.63 9.28
N ASP A 63 12.30 -3.79 9.93
CA ASP A 63 13.13 -4.11 11.07
C ASP A 63 13.68 -5.54 10.92
N ALA A 64 14.96 -5.63 10.57
CA ALA A 64 15.68 -6.90 10.45
C ALA A 64 16.24 -7.40 11.79
N THR A 65 16.15 -6.61 12.86
CA THR A 65 16.69 -6.97 14.17
C THR A 65 15.75 -7.87 14.97
N ASP A 66 14.42 -7.75 14.69
CA ASP A 66 13.40 -8.63 15.28
C ASP A 66 12.46 -9.18 14.20
N LEU A 67 12.70 -10.43 13.81
CA LEU A 67 11.87 -11.16 12.88
C LEU A 67 10.79 -12.02 13.56
N SER A 68 10.57 -11.85 14.87
CA SER A 68 9.56 -12.61 15.59
C SER A 68 8.12 -12.12 15.29
N ALA A 69 7.15 -13.03 15.39
CA ALA A 69 5.75 -12.64 15.32
C ALA A 69 5.36 -11.72 16.49
N ALA A 70 5.95 -11.94 17.66
CA ALA A 70 5.69 -11.11 18.85
C ALA A 70 6.16 -9.67 18.65
N GLY A 71 7.32 -9.45 18.01
CA GLY A 71 7.83 -8.12 17.69
C GLY A 71 6.87 -7.38 16.75
N GLN A 72 6.38 -8.04 15.68
CA GLN A 72 5.39 -7.43 14.80
C GLN A 72 4.07 -7.12 15.51
N GLN A 73 3.59 -8.01 16.39
CA GLN A 73 2.38 -7.77 17.19
C GLN A 73 2.54 -6.58 18.15
N ALA A 74 3.72 -6.39 18.73
CA ALA A 74 4.01 -5.23 19.59
C ALA A 74 3.97 -3.91 18.79
N VAL A 75 4.48 -3.91 17.55
CA VAL A 75 4.37 -2.75 16.64
C VAL A 75 2.90 -2.49 16.28
N GLN A 76 2.15 -3.54 15.92
CA GLN A 76 0.72 -3.42 15.62
C GLN A 76 -0.05 -2.82 16.80
N ALA A 77 0.15 -3.33 18.02
CA ALA A 77 -0.53 -2.82 19.21
C ALA A 77 -0.23 -1.32 19.47
N ARG A 78 0.98 -0.86 19.18
CA ARG A 78 1.32 0.57 19.25
C ARG A 78 0.59 1.39 18.19
N VAL A 79 0.56 0.91 16.95
CA VAL A 79 -0.17 1.56 15.84
C VAL A 79 -1.65 1.65 16.18
N ASP A 80 -2.25 0.55 16.67
CA ASP A 80 -3.66 0.51 17.08
C ASP A 80 -3.95 1.55 18.18
N ALA A 81 -3.07 1.67 19.18
CA ALA A 81 -3.21 2.64 20.26
C ALA A 81 -3.17 4.10 19.77
N VAL A 82 -2.27 4.40 18.80
CA VAL A 82 -2.13 5.76 18.22
C VAL A 82 -3.33 6.15 17.37
N LEU A 83 -3.96 5.17 16.68
CA LEU A 83 -4.98 5.41 15.66
C LEU A 83 -6.39 4.93 16.09
N CYS A 84 -6.56 4.53 17.35
CA CYS A 84 -7.80 3.90 17.88
C CYS A 84 -9.09 4.72 17.66
N ASP A 85 -8.98 6.04 17.59
CA ASP A 85 -10.11 6.96 17.41
C ASP A 85 -10.59 7.08 15.95
N LEU A 86 -9.84 6.55 14.98
CA LEU A 86 -10.22 6.65 13.57
C LEU A 86 -11.34 5.68 13.18
N GLY A 87 -11.51 4.58 13.92
CA GLY A 87 -12.51 3.56 13.61
C GLY A 87 -12.25 2.84 12.26
N ILE A 88 -10.99 2.70 11.87
CA ILE A 88 -10.54 2.04 10.65
C ILE A 88 -9.65 0.85 10.99
N GLU A 89 -9.52 -0.09 10.05
CA GLU A 89 -8.54 -1.16 10.11
C GLU A 89 -7.19 -0.65 9.62
N VAL A 90 -6.15 -0.79 10.43
CA VAL A 90 -4.77 -0.41 10.07
C VAL A 90 -3.89 -1.63 10.26
N GLU A 91 -3.11 -2.00 9.25
CA GLU A 91 -2.19 -3.13 9.29
C GLU A 91 -0.74 -2.67 9.18
N ALA A 92 0.07 -3.00 10.21
CA ALA A 92 1.51 -2.72 10.23
C ALA A 92 2.30 -3.98 9.90
N VAL A 93 2.99 -4.00 8.75
CA VAL A 93 3.69 -5.18 8.23
C VAL A 93 5.19 -4.95 8.17
N ASN A 94 5.95 -5.78 8.92
CA ASN A 94 7.41 -5.78 8.85
C ASN A 94 7.87 -6.41 7.53
N GLN A 95 8.40 -5.61 6.64
CA GLN A 95 8.86 -6.05 5.32
C GLN A 95 10.07 -6.99 5.39
N ALA A 96 10.87 -6.94 6.45
CA ALA A 96 11.94 -7.90 6.69
C ALA A 96 11.44 -9.35 6.93
N ARG A 97 10.13 -9.53 7.24
CA ARG A 97 9.52 -10.83 7.55
C ARG A 97 8.71 -11.44 6.42
N VAL A 98 8.38 -10.70 5.37
CA VAL A 98 7.41 -11.14 4.34
C VAL A 98 7.80 -12.48 3.73
N HIS A 99 9.09 -12.71 3.44
CA HIS A 99 9.60 -13.96 2.88
C HIS A 99 9.36 -15.20 3.76
N LEU A 100 9.10 -15.03 5.08
CA LEU A 100 8.88 -16.14 6.00
C LEU A 100 7.48 -16.76 5.88
N TRP A 101 6.52 -16.04 5.34
CA TRP A 101 5.13 -16.47 5.29
C TRP A 101 4.48 -16.39 3.88
N TYR A 102 5.03 -15.56 2.98
CA TYR A 102 4.43 -15.26 1.69
C TYR A 102 4.16 -16.51 0.85
N GLU A 103 5.13 -17.41 0.74
CA GLU A 103 4.99 -18.61 -0.06
C GLU A 103 3.88 -19.54 0.47
N SER A 104 3.79 -19.70 1.80
CA SER A 104 2.73 -20.52 2.39
C SER A 104 1.34 -19.95 2.19
N PHE A 105 1.22 -18.62 2.04
CA PHE A 105 -0.06 -17.94 1.90
C PHE A 105 -0.48 -17.76 0.44
N PHE A 106 0.46 -17.43 -0.44
CA PHE A 106 0.19 -17.10 -1.85
C PHE A 106 0.61 -18.19 -2.85
N GLY A 107 1.37 -19.21 -2.41
CA GLY A 107 1.86 -20.29 -3.27
C GLY A 107 3.03 -19.91 -4.19
N HIS A 108 3.64 -18.75 -3.97
CA HIS A 108 4.76 -18.24 -4.77
C HIS A 108 5.95 -17.87 -3.88
N PRO A 109 7.18 -18.18 -4.28
CA PRO A 109 8.36 -17.80 -3.51
C PRO A 109 8.51 -16.27 -3.44
N TYR A 110 9.06 -15.78 -2.35
CA TYR A 110 9.30 -14.35 -2.13
C TYR A 110 10.70 -14.14 -1.57
N PRO A 111 11.53 -13.29 -2.18
CA PRO A 111 12.88 -13.08 -1.69
C PRO A 111 12.89 -12.26 -0.40
N PRO A 112 13.90 -12.44 0.47
CA PRO A 112 14.15 -11.50 1.55
C PRO A 112 14.32 -10.09 1.00
N LEU A 113 13.72 -9.11 1.67
CA LEU A 113 13.80 -7.70 1.30
C LEU A 113 14.89 -6.99 2.11
N GLY A 114 15.40 -5.89 1.59
CA GLY A 114 16.40 -5.03 2.25
C GLY A 114 15.82 -3.71 2.79
N SER A 115 14.57 -3.39 2.44
CA SER A 115 13.89 -2.14 2.83
C SER A 115 12.38 -2.25 2.66
N SER A 116 11.63 -1.29 3.22
CA SER A 116 10.19 -1.15 2.93
C SER A 116 9.92 -0.79 1.47
N ARG A 117 10.82 -0.06 0.82
CA ARG A 117 10.69 0.29 -0.60
C ARG A 117 10.70 -0.94 -1.51
N ASP A 118 11.53 -1.93 -1.20
CA ASP A 118 11.56 -3.19 -1.96
C ASP A 118 10.19 -3.90 -1.93
N GLY A 119 9.47 -3.80 -0.80
CA GLY A 119 8.11 -4.31 -0.69
C GLY A 119 7.10 -3.53 -1.53
N ILE A 120 7.21 -2.19 -1.56
CA ILE A 120 6.36 -1.33 -2.38
C ILE A 120 6.55 -1.63 -3.87
N GLU A 121 7.77 -1.88 -4.33
CA GLU A 121 8.07 -2.23 -5.72
C GLU A 121 7.42 -3.53 -6.19
N ARG A 122 7.04 -4.41 -5.25
CA ARG A 122 6.54 -5.75 -5.51
C ARG A 122 5.02 -5.91 -5.41
N PHE A 123 4.26 -4.82 -5.45
CA PHE A 123 2.81 -4.95 -5.64
C PHE A 123 2.52 -5.52 -7.04
N LEU A 124 1.46 -6.32 -7.16
CA LEU A 124 1.09 -7.03 -8.38
C LEU A 124 0.88 -6.11 -9.60
N VAL A 125 0.58 -4.83 -9.37
CA VAL A 125 0.28 -3.83 -10.39
C VAL A 125 1.21 -2.63 -10.20
N PRO A 126 2.13 -2.32 -11.14
CA PRO A 126 3.07 -1.20 -11.01
C PRO A 126 2.41 0.14 -10.72
N ALA A 127 1.23 0.40 -11.30
CA ALA A 127 0.47 1.62 -11.04
C ALA A 127 0.06 1.80 -9.57
N THR A 128 0.06 0.73 -8.78
CA THR A 128 -0.28 0.75 -7.35
C THR A 128 0.95 0.76 -6.43
N CYS A 129 2.16 0.69 -6.99
CA CYS A 129 3.42 0.73 -6.26
C CYS A 129 3.72 2.17 -5.80
N VAL A 130 2.98 2.61 -4.80
CA VAL A 130 3.11 3.96 -4.24
C VAL A 130 3.16 3.88 -2.71
N GLY A 131 4.01 4.71 -2.15
CA GLY A 131 4.12 4.90 -0.71
C GLY A 131 4.39 6.35 -0.37
N VAL A 132 3.90 6.79 0.79
CA VAL A 132 4.14 8.14 1.31
C VAL A 132 4.53 8.10 2.79
N ARG A 133 5.30 9.10 3.19
CA ARG A 133 5.56 9.48 4.56
C ARG A 133 5.70 11.00 4.60
N PRO A 134 5.73 11.68 5.76
CA PRO A 134 5.85 13.13 5.80
C PRO A 134 6.96 13.65 4.88
N ALA A 135 6.60 14.58 3.98
CA ALA A 135 7.46 15.21 2.98
C ALA A 135 8.09 14.27 1.93
N GLU A 136 7.74 12.98 1.88
CA GLU A 136 8.32 12.04 0.93
C GLU A 136 7.26 11.21 0.20
N LEU A 137 7.46 11.04 -1.11
CA LEU A 137 6.71 10.14 -1.99
C LEU A 137 7.67 9.17 -2.64
N TYR A 138 7.32 7.88 -2.60
CA TYR A 138 7.98 6.83 -3.37
C TYR A 138 7.02 6.25 -4.39
N ALA A 139 7.35 6.37 -5.66
CA ALA A 139 6.56 5.86 -6.80
C ALA A 139 7.55 5.38 -7.88
N PRO A 140 8.12 4.17 -7.73
CA PRO A 140 9.21 3.68 -8.58
C PRO A 140 8.84 3.58 -10.07
N TYR A 141 7.56 3.35 -10.35
CA TYR A 141 7.04 3.27 -11.73
C TYR A 141 6.34 4.55 -12.20
N GLY A 142 6.48 5.65 -11.44
CA GLY A 142 5.78 6.91 -11.69
C GLY A 142 4.30 6.85 -11.31
N LEU A 143 3.56 7.89 -11.67
CA LEU A 143 2.14 8.05 -11.33
C LEU A 143 1.22 8.05 -12.56
N ASP A 144 1.78 8.07 -13.76
CA ASP A 144 0.99 8.25 -14.98
C ASP A 144 0.00 7.11 -15.22
N ALA A 145 0.44 5.86 -15.07
CA ALA A 145 -0.42 4.68 -15.22
C ALA A 145 -1.54 4.66 -14.16
N LEU A 146 -1.25 5.08 -12.92
CA LEU A 146 -2.26 5.22 -11.86
C LEU A 146 -3.37 6.18 -12.28
N TYR A 147 -3.00 7.37 -12.79
CA TYR A 147 -3.97 8.39 -13.21
C TYR A 147 -4.68 8.07 -14.51
N ARG A 148 -4.08 7.25 -15.40
CA ARG A 148 -4.76 6.72 -16.59
C ARG A 148 -5.64 5.50 -16.30
N GLY A 149 -5.55 4.94 -15.08
CA GLY A 149 -6.30 3.75 -14.71
C GLY A 149 -5.81 2.48 -15.41
N GLU A 150 -4.52 2.39 -15.71
CA GLU A 150 -3.90 1.26 -16.41
C GLU A 150 -3.40 0.21 -15.42
N LEU A 151 -3.84 -1.03 -15.61
CA LEU A 151 -3.46 -2.18 -14.81
C LEU A 151 -2.58 -3.12 -15.65
N ALA A 152 -1.27 -3.03 -15.48
CA ALA A 152 -0.29 -3.98 -16.03
C ALA A 152 0.14 -4.96 -14.96
N MET A 153 0.62 -6.13 -15.36
CA MET A 153 1.27 -7.07 -14.44
C MET A 153 2.69 -6.58 -14.12
N ASN A 154 3.08 -6.65 -12.85
CA ASN A 154 4.41 -6.26 -12.42
C ASN A 154 5.45 -7.33 -12.83
N PRO A 155 6.48 -6.98 -13.62
CA PRO A 155 7.50 -7.93 -14.04
C PRO A 155 8.35 -8.48 -12.88
N LEU A 156 8.42 -7.80 -11.73
CA LEU A 156 9.10 -8.31 -10.53
C LEU A 156 8.32 -9.44 -9.83
N VAL A 157 7.01 -9.52 -10.07
CA VAL A 157 6.11 -10.52 -9.47
C VAL A 157 5.15 -11.03 -10.55
N PRO A 158 5.64 -11.83 -11.51
CA PRO A 158 4.87 -12.26 -12.68
C PRO A 158 3.86 -13.38 -12.35
N HIS A 159 3.03 -13.16 -11.34
CA HIS A 159 2.04 -14.11 -10.84
C HIS A 159 0.68 -13.84 -11.50
N HIS A 160 0.46 -14.45 -12.67
CA HIS A 160 -0.74 -14.22 -13.50
C HIS A 160 -2.05 -14.43 -12.74
N ASP A 161 -2.17 -15.53 -11.98
CA ASP A 161 -3.35 -15.86 -11.22
C ASP A 161 -3.69 -14.81 -10.14
N LEU A 162 -2.66 -14.31 -9.45
CA LEU A 162 -2.82 -13.24 -8.45
C LEU A 162 -3.15 -11.91 -9.11
N PHE A 163 -2.49 -11.58 -10.21
CA PHE A 163 -2.74 -10.36 -10.97
C PHE A 163 -4.18 -10.33 -11.49
N GLU A 164 -4.65 -11.38 -12.15
CA GLU A 164 -6.00 -11.46 -12.71
C GLU A 164 -7.07 -11.28 -11.64
N ARG A 165 -6.94 -11.97 -10.50
CA ARG A 165 -7.86 -11.82 -9.35
C ARG A 165 -7.87 -10.38 -8.82
N LYS A 166 -6.68 -9.76 -8.68
CA LYS A 166 -6.54 -8.39 -8.18
C LYS A 166 -7.12 -7.38 -9.17
N ALA A 167 -6.81 -7.51 -10.46
CA ALA A 167 -7.31 -6.64 -11.52
C ALA A 167 -8.83 -6.74 -11.66
N ALA A 168 -9.39 -7.94 -11.60
CA ALA A 168 -10.85 -8.15 -11.60
C ALA A 168 -11.52 -7.46 -10.40
N SER A 169 -10.95 -7.60 -9.20
CA SER A 169 -11.44 -6.94 -7.99
C SER A 169 -11.41 -5.41 -8.10
N TYR A 170 -10.36 -4.84 -8.71
CA TYR A 170 -10.29 -3.40 -8.93
C TYR A 170 -11.33 -2.94 -9.95
N ARG A 171 -11.45 -3.61 -11.09
CA ARG A 171 -12.42 -3.26 -12.13
C ARG A 171 -13.87 -3.39 -11.70
N ALA A 172 -14.18 -4.31 -10.79
CA ALA A 172 -15.52 -4.43 -10.21
C ALA A 172 -15.92 -3.17 -9.43
N ARG A 173 -14.96 -2.48 -8.79
CA ARG A 173 -15.19 -1.25 -8.02
C ARG A 173 -15.00 0.03 -8.85
N TRP A 174 -14.09 0.01 -9.81
CA TRP A 174 -13.78 1.12 -10.73
C TRP A 174 -13.78 0.60 -12.18
N PRO A 175 -14.96 0.59 -12.84
CA PRO A 175 -15.12 0.01 -14.19
C PRO A 175 -14.32 0.73 -15.30
N THR A 176 -13.84 1.94 -15.04
CA THR A 176 -12.99 2.72 -15.96
C THR A 176 -11.56 2.23 -16.03
N LEU A 177 -11.13 1.36 -15.10
CA LEU A 177 -9.81 0.79 -15.13
C LEU A 177 -9.65 -0.21 -16.29
N THR A 178 -8.51 -0.15 -16.96
CA THR A 178 -8.21 -0.99 -18.13
C THR A 178 -7.00 -1.88 -17.87
N ILE A 179 -7.12 -3.17 -18.24
CA ILE A 179 -5.96 -4.05 -18.24
C ILE A 179 -5.17 -3.78 -19.52
N VAL A 180 -3.90 -3.46 -19.37
CA VAL A 180 -2.96 -3.28 -20.48
C VAL A 180 -2.02 -4.48 -20.54
N GLY A 181 -1.86 -5.02 -21.74
CA GLY A 181 -0.93 -6.13 -21.96
C GLY A 181 0.53 -5.71 -21.80
N PRO A 182 1.44 -6.69 -21.69
CA PRO A 182 2.88 -6.43 -21.71
C PRO A 182 3.33 -5.85 -23.05
#